data_cd5bbbd53f430eb86e4a561cc61b2d18
#
_entry.id   cd5bbbd53f430eb86e4a561cc61b2d18
#
_cell.length_a   1.000
_cell.length_b   1.000
_cell.length_c   1.000
_cell.angle_alpha   90.00
_cell.angle_beta   90.00
_cell.angle_gamma   90.00
#
_symmetry.space_group_name_H-M   'P 1'
#
loop_
_entity.id
_entity.type
_entity.pdbx_description
1 polymer ?
#
loop_
_entity_poly.entity_id
_entity_poly.type
_entity_poly.pdbx_seq_one_letter_code
_entity_poly.pdbx_strand_id
1 'polypeptide(L)'
;MIDFISDDQIISTYGNKIAQNSDIRSFTKGTISQIRKHFLSSKEFRAFPQRFNRLFNCLENAEGWDETRVELLDSFISTEKGKQIVKSFIEENRDTFFKEEKENLTRRLNNETSKLTEVIAELNNKKESLELEIRKKTRERNDIEINNTDSLPGLTEEAQKKLDIQLSEQRNKLESLNSDITIKEERLSKLINLEKLTTEIDDLEKDRDRARDRMKRMQEQVEEVASKLKESNEALTSRLVKLKPDVDALCGVRPKSNSKKRDFNVTIRKQQNNIETEDLREEIIDSVLDALNKQGRKTDYSTAANILTTISQTQFTLFSGLPGTGKTSLAKMLGNCLGLHNRLLNIPVARGWSSFRDVLGFYNALSQSFTSSSTGLYEFLIHLHNEKMSNVESAAAIILLDEFNLSQPEHYFSPFLEMADPESQRTLATGNPDEPYLLVPEYLRFLGTINQDETVQTLTPRLLDRAAIINFDDFEHNYDVVIKESEVKSNILMEAISGNDFIKAFQPTSLEIPQDVEQTLLSIISVLRDDRLEFGIPIIVSYRKIKAIRYYYNIAGPLMSMESRYLALDYAVSQHILPLLNGYGQGFGKRLEALLNILPEEMERSCRLLKRSINHGSQNLFGYGNNL
;
A
#
# COMPACT_ATOMS: atom_id res chain seq x y z
N MET A 1 13.46 20.78 -24.31
CA MET A 1 14.75 20.68 -25.02
C MET A 1 15.50 22.01 -24.95
N ILE A 2 14.95 23.11 -25.43
CA ILE A 2 15.64 24.40 -25.53
C ILE A 2 15.83 25.11 -24.20
N ASP A 3 14.95 24.90 -23.23
CA ASP A 3 15.08 25.52 -21.90
C ASP A 3 16.26 24.99 -21.07
N PHE A 4 16.92 23.92 -21.52
CA PHE A 4 18.07 23.31 -20.85
C PHE A 4 19.41 23.64 -21.51
N ILE A 5 19.39 24.27 -22.69
CA ILE A 5 20.59 24.65 -23.44
C ILE A 5 20.58 26.19 -23.54
N SER A 6 21.62 26.86 -23.05
CA SER A 6 21.73 28.29 -23.15
C SER A 6 21.85 28.73 -24.63
N ASP A 7 21.36 29.93 -24.98
CA ASP A 7 21.46 30.43 -26.36
C ASP A 7 22.92 30.45 -26.86
N ASP A 8 23.89 30.69 -25.96
CA ASP A 8 25.32 30.66 -26.27
C ASP A 8 25.82 29.23 -26.56
N GLN A 9 25.33 28.22 -25.90
CA GLN A 9 25.64 26.83 -26.17
C GLN A 9 25.03 26.34 -27.49
N ILE A 10 23.82 26.80 -27.83
CA ILE A 10 23.20 26.47 -29.12
C ILE A 10 23.99 27.15 -30.25
N ILE A 11 24.39 28.41 -30.09
CA ILE A 11 25.15 29.15 -31.11
C ILE A 11 26.57 28.62 -31.23
N SER A 12 27.27 28.32 -30.13
CA SER A 12 28.67 27.86 -30.17
C SER A 12 28.81 26.41 -30.67
N THR A 13 27.88 25.54 -30.30
CA THR A 13 27.96 24.10 -30.63
C THR A 13 27.37 23.79 -32.00
N TYR A 14 26.30 24.49 -32.38
CA TYR A 14 25.52 24.13 -33.58
C TYR A 14 25.45 25.25 -34.65
N GLY A 15 25.72 26.49 -34.30
CA GLY A 15 25.60 27.61 -35.24
C GLY A 15 26.48 27.52 -36.47
N ASN A 16 27.73 27.00 -36.32
CA ASN A 16 28.66 26.80 -37.42
C ASN A 16 28.43 25.52 -38.23
N LYS A 17 27.90 24.44 -37.56
CA LYS A 17 27.55 23.20 -38.22
C LYS A 17 26.23 23.26 -38.99
N ILE A 18 25.28 24.07 -38.49
CA ILE A 18 23.99 24.30 -39.13
C ILE A 18 24.14 25.09 -40.43
N ALA A 19 25.16 25.96 -40.55
CA ALA A 19 25.40 26.79 -41.72
C ALA A 19 26.14 26.05 -42.87
N GLN A 20 26.69 24.84 -42.66
CA GLN A 20 27.60 24.23 -43.61
C GLN A 20 27.13 22.95 -44.32
N ASN A 21 25.91 22.40 -44.09
CA ASN A 21 25.50 21.09 -44.62
C ASN A 21 24.14 21.04 -45.35
N SER A 22 24.14 20.45 -46.54
CA SER A 22 23.04 20.42 -47.52
C SER A 22 22.04 19.25 -47.38
N ASP A 23 22.16 18.35 -46.39
CA ASP A 23 21.45 17.06 -46.38
C ASP A 23 20.28 16.92 -45.39
N ILE A 24 19.81 18.02 -44.81
CA ILE A 24 18.61 18.01 -43.96
C ILE A 24 17.31 17.74 -44.74
N ARG A 25 17.39 17.50 -46.01
CA ARG A 25 16.23 17.18 -46.86
C ARG A 25 15.53 15.85 -46.53
N SER A 26 16.12 14.98 -45.70
CA SER A 26 15.54 13.68 -45.35
C SER A 26 14.67 13.69 -44.08
N PHE A 27 14.70 14.74 -43.26
CA PHE A 27 13.71 14.93 -42.22
C PHE A 27 12.43 15.43 -42.89
N THR A 28 11.49 14.52 -43.13
CA THR A 28 10.24 14.92 -43.78
C THR A 28 9.66 16.11 -43.04
N LYS A 29 9.41 17.20 -43.76
CA LYS A 29 8.76 18.42 -43.24
C LYS A 29 7.49 18.08 -42.42
N GLY A 30 6.93 16.88 -42.61
CA GLY A 30 5.84 16.31 -41.86
C GLY A 30 6.18 15.99 -40.39
N THR A 31 7.35 15.44 -40.10
CA THR A 31 7.72 15.08 -38.72
C THR A 31 8.04 16.31 -37.88
N ILE A 32 8.73 17.29 -38.47
CA ILE A 32 9.01 18.57 -37.81
C ILE A 32 7.70 19.33 -37.56
N SER A 33 6.79 19.30 -38.54
CA SER A 33 5.47 19.93 -38.41
C SER A 33 4.60 19.26 -37.33
N GLN A 34 4.69 17.94 -37.16
CA GLN A 34 3.99 17.22 -36.08
C GLN A 34 4.59 17.55 -34.71
N ILE A 35 5.91 17.55 -34.60
CA ILE A 35 6.63 17.94 -33.38
C ILE A 35 6.30 19.39 -33.03
N ARG A 36 6.30 20.30 -34.02
CA ARG A 36 5.91 21.70 -33.84
C ARG A 36 4.47 21.85 -33.34
N LYS A 37 3.50 21.12 -33.90
CA LYS A 37 2.11 21.12 -33.45
C LYS A 37 1.95 20.63 -32.03
N HIS A 38 2.67 19.59 -31.66
CA HIS A 38 2.66 19.04 -30.30
C HIS A 38 3.23 20.04 -29.28
N PHE A 39 4.36 20.65 -29.59
CA PHE A 39 4.95 21.66 -28.72
C PHE A 39 4.17 22.99 -28.66
N LEU A 40 3.47 23.39 -29.72
CA LEU A 40 2.61 24.60 -29.73
C LEU A 40 1.46 24.51 -28.70
N SER A 41 1.03 23.31 -28.34
CA SER A 41 -0.01 23.08 -27.34
C SER A 41 0.51 23.05 -25.90
N SER A 42 1.83 22.95 -25.69
CA SER A 42 2.44 22.82 -24.35
C SER A 42 2.49 24.15 -23.58
N LYS A 43 2.38 24.08 -22.24
CA LYS A 43 2.53 25.24 -21.35
C LYS A 43 3.92 25.89 -21.47
N GLU A 44 4.94 25.07 -21.78
CA GLU A 44 6.34 25.50 -21.90
C GLU A 44 6.56 26.33 -23.15
N PHE A 45 5.92 26.00 -24.28
CA PHE A 45 5.96 26.84 -25.48
C PHE A 45 5.35 28.22 -25.22
N ARG A 46 4.26 28.32 -24.45
CA ARG A 46 3.61 29.60 -24.11
C ARG A 46 4.49 30.48 -23.23
N ALA A 47 5.36 29.87 -22.41
CA ALA A 47 6.29 30.62 -21.57
C ALA A 47 7.48 31.24 -22.36
N PHE A 48 7.95 30.55 -23.43
CA PHE A 48 9.13 30.98 -24.20
C PHE A 48 8.97 30.81 -25.73
N PRO A 49 7.95 31.44 -26.35
CA PRO A 49 7.59 31.19 -27.74
C PRO A 49 8.68 31.61 -28.74
N GLN A 50 9.49 32.62 -28.42
CA GLN A 50 10.55 33.11 -29.31
C GLN A 50 11.73 32.13 -29.40
N ARG A 51 12.12 31.44 -28.30
CA ARG A 51 13.17 30.44 -28.28
C ARG A 51 12.78 29.22 -29.11
N PHE A 52 11.56 28.75 -28.95
CA PHE A 52 11.05 27.60 -29.70
C PHE A 52 10.90 27.91 -31.20
N ASN A 53 10.39 29.07 -31.56
CA ASN A 53 10.31 29.47 -32.96
C ASN A 53 11.69 29.60 -33.61
N ARG A 54 12.69 30.10 -32.89
CA ARG A 54 14.08 30.19 -33.36
C ARG A 54 14.69 28.81 -33.62
N LEU A 55 14.46 27.87 -32.75
CA LEU A 55 14.91 26.51 -32.95
C LEU A 55 14.20 25.82 -34.12
N PHE A 56 12.88 25.93 -34.22
CA PHE A 56 12.14 25.34 -35.33
C PHE A 56 12.54 25.95 -36.67
N ASN A 57 12.82 27.24 -36.72
CA ASN A 57 13.32 27.89 -37.91
C ASN A 57 14.75 27.42 -38.26
N CYS A 58 15.60 27.20 -37.26
CA CYS A 58 16.93 26.59 -37.46
C CYS A 58 16.81 25.15 -37.93
N LEU A 59 15.87 24.40 -37.38
CA LEU A 59 15.58 23.02 -37.75
C LEU A 59 14.97 22.86 -39.15
N GLU A 60 14.18 23.83 -39.61
CA GLU A 60 13.58 23.86 -40.95
C GLU A 60 14.59 24.28 -42.05
N ASN A 61 15.61 25.04 -41.67
CA ASN A 61 16.57 25.67 -42.64
C ASN A 61 17.99 25.05 -42.61
N ALA A 62 18.25 24.07 -41.75
CA ALA A 62 19.59 23.53 -41.58
C ALA A 62 19.88 22.40 -42.53
N GLU A 63 21.05 22.45 -43.15
CA GLU A 63 21.63 21.41 -44.01
C GLU A 63 22.72 20.63 -43.24
N GLY A 64 22.62 19.27 -43.13
CA GLY A 64 23.66 18.41 -42.52
C GLY A 64 23.40 17.84 -41.12
N TRP A 65 22.24 17.26 -40.91
CA TRP A 65 21.71 16.94 -39.59
C TRP A 65 22.05 15.59 -38.95
N ASP A 66 22.58 14.62 -39.68
CA ASP A 66 22.57 13.23 -39.18
C ASP A 66 23.48 12.98 -37.97
N GLU A 67 24.68 13.56 -37.91
CA GLU A 67 25.58 13.37 -36.76
C GLU A 67 25.19 14.22 -35.55
N THR A 68 24.82 15.49 -35.77
CA THR A 68 24.35 16.40 -34.70
C THR A 68 23.00 16.02 -34.13
N ARG A 69 22.20 15.30 -34.89
CA ARG A 69 20.90 14.78 -34.51
C ARG A 69 21.01 13.68 -33.49
N VAL A 70 21.93 12.74 -33.67
CA VAL A 70 22.18 11.65 -32.73
C VAL A 70 22.69 12.22 -31.40
N GLU A 71 23.65 13.14 -31.41
CA GLU A 71 24.18 13.76 -30.20
C GLU A 71 23.16 14.58 -29.44
N LEU A 72 22.26 15.32 -30.14
CA LEU A 72 21.14 16.05 -29.53
C LEU A 72 20.08 15.13 -28.94
N LEU A 73 19.75 14.03 -29.62
CA LEU A 73 18.84 13.02 -29.12
C LEU A 73 19.42 12.29 -27.90
N ASP A 74 20.68 11.90 -27.94
CA ASP A 74 21.34 11.23 -26.84
C ASP A 74 21.49 12.13 -25.60
N SER A 75 21.85 13.41 -25.81
CA SER A 75 21.92 14.37 -24.71
C SER A 75 20.54 14.68 -24.12
N PHE A 76 19.49 14.67 -24.93
CA PHE A 76 18.11 14.84 -24.48
C PHE A 76 17.55 13.62 -23.78
N ILE A 77 17.75 12.42 -24.34
CA ILE A 77 17.31 11.15 -23.76
C ILE A 77 18.02 10.88 -22.43
N SER A 78 19.23 11.37 -22.25
CA SER A 78 19.99 11.22 -20.99
C SER A 78 19.43 12.09 -19.84
N THR A 79 18.64 13.13 -20.13
CA THR A 79 17.98 13.93 -19.08
C THR A 79 16.72 13.26 -18.53
N GLU A 80 16.44 13.41 -17.22
CA GLU A 80 15.23 12.85 -16.59
C GLU A 80 13.92 13.30 -17.27
N LYS A 81 13.85 14.55 -17.70
CA LYS A 81 12.70 15.08 -18.45
C LYS A 81 12.62 14.54 -19.87
N GLY A 82 13.76 14.34 -20.52
CA GLY A 82 13.83 13.69 -21.82
C GLY A 82 13.32 12.26 -21.75
N LYS A 83 13.74 11.49 -20.76
CA LYS A 83 13.23 10.14 -20.49
C LYS A 83 11.73 10.11 -20.25
N GLN A 84 11.18 11.07 -19.49
CA GLN A 84 9.75 11.17 -19.26
C GLN A 84 8.96 11.49 -20.53
N ILE A 85 9.46 12.41 -21.37
CA ILE A 85 8.80 12.77 -22.64
C ILE A 85 8.87 11.62 -23.64
N VAL A 86 10.02 10.92 -23.74
CA VAL A 86 10.15 9.73 -24.59
C VAL A 86 9.24 8.61 -24.07
N LYS A 87 9.15 8.45 -22.76
CA LYS A 87 8.27 7.45 -22.15
C LYS A 87 6.78 7.77 -22.41
N SER A 88 6.34 9.01 -22.24
CA SER A 88 4.97 9.41 -22.57
C SER A 88 4.67 9.30 -24.06
N PHE A 89 5.62 9.63 -24.92
CA PHE A 89 5.47 9.45 -26.37
C PHE A 89 5.38 7.99 -26.80
N ILE A 90 6.19 7.11 -26.19
CA ILE A 90 6.10 5.65 -26.40
C ILE A 90 4.77 5.11 -25.85
N GLU A 91 4.32 5.61 -24.69
CA GLU A 91 3.04 5.21 -24.12
C GLU A 91 1.85 5.68 -24.95
N GLU A 92 1.86 6.91 -25.47
CA GLU A 92 0.81 7.45 -26.34
C GLU A 92 0.75 6.78 -27.73
N ASN A 93 1.89 6.36 -28.27
CA ASN A 93 1.98 5.73 -29.60
C ASN A 93 2.18 4.22 -29.55
N ARG A 94 2.14 3.63 -28.37
CA ARG A 94 2.34 2.19 -28.14
C ARG A 94 1.42 1.35 -29.00
N ASP A 95 0.17 1.73 -29.09
CA ASP A 95 -0.88 0.98 -29.82
C ASP A 95 -0.65 1.01 -31.34
N THR A 96 -0.03 2.04 -31.89
CA THR A 96 0.29 2.14 -33.31
C THR A 96 1.53 1.35 -33.69
N PHE A 97 2.59 1.37 -32.87
CA PHE A 97 3.84 0.66 -33.13
C PHE A 97 3.74 -0.85 -32.94
N PHE A 98 2.97 -1.30 -31.93
CA PHE A 98 2.83 -2.72 -31.65
C PHE A 98 1.70 -3.40 -32.41
N LYS A 99 0.73 -2.66 -32.94
CA LYS A 99 -0.42 -3.25 -33.67
C LYS A 99 0.01 -3.98 -34.92
N GLU A 100 0.91 -3.40 -35.70
CA GLU A 100 1.41 -3.98 -36.95
C GLU A 100 2.29 -5.22 -36.70
N GLU A 101 3.11 -5.18 -35.66
CA GLU A 101 3.97 -6.29 -35.26
C GLU A 101 3.15 -7.45 -34.66
N LYS A 102 2.11 -7.12 -33.90
CA LYS A 102 1.16 -8.08 -33.35
C LYS A 102 0.34 -8.78 -34.44
N GLU A 103 -0.18 -8.04 -35.40
CA GLU A 103 -0.88 -8.62 -36.55
C GLU A 103 0.01 -9.54 -37.39
N ASN A 104 1.28 -9.17 -37.57
CA ASN A 104 2.26 -10.00 -38.25
C ASN A 104 2.59 -11.27 -37.46
N LEU A 105 2.68 -11.17 -36.15
CA LEU A 105 2.96 -12.30 -35.25
C LEU A 105 1.78 -13.28 -35.24
N THR A 106 0.56 -12.78 -35.18
CA THR A 106 -0.67 -13.59 -35.24
C THR A 106 -0.80 -14.30 -36.57
N ARG A 107 -0.51 -13.62 -37.69
CA ARG A 107 -0.49 -14.27 -39.02
C ARG A 107 0.57 -15.37 -39.13
N ARG A 108 1.76 -15.17 -38.56
CA ARG A 108 2.82 -16.19 -38.54
C ARG A 108 2.42 -17.39 -37.70
N LEU A 109 1.85 -17.17 -36.51
CA LEU A 109 1.34 -18.23 -35.64
C LEU A 109 0.27 -19.06 -36.34
N ASN A 110 -0.73 -18.43 -36.95
CA ASN A 110 -1.79 -19.12 -37.67
C ASN A 110 -1.28 -19.92 -38.89
N ASN A 111 -0.28 -19.39 -39.59
CA ASN A 111 0.35 -20.11 -40.70
C ASN A 111 1.19 -21.30 -40.22
N GLU A 112 1.87 -21.20 -39.08
CA GLU A 112 2.65 -22.31 -38.52
C GLU A 112 1.74 -23.39 -37.92
N THR A 113 0.65 -23.01 -37.26
CA THR A 113 -0.34 -23.98 -36.73
C THR A 113 -1.01 -24.74 -37.87
N SER A 114 -1.42 -24.06 -38.95
CA SER A 114 -2.01 -24.69 -40.13
C SER A 114 -1.04 -25.69 -40.78
N LYS A 115 0.20 -25.29 -41.02
CA LYS A 115 1.24 -26.17 -41.62
C LYS A 115 1.53 -27.38 -40.73
N LEU A 116 1.63 -27.20 -39.41
CA LEU A 116 1.87 -28.30 -38.49
C LEU A 116 0.69 -29.29 -38.46
N THR A 117 -0.53 -28.79 -38.53
CA THR A 117 -1.75 -29.62 -38.58
C THR A 117 -1.76 -30.47 -39.85
N GLU A 118 -1.44 -29.89 -41.02
CA GLU A 118 -1.32 -30.63 -42.30
C GLU A 118 -0.26 -31.72 -42.22
N VAL A 119 0.92 -31.38 -41.69
CA VAL A 119 2.03 -32.35 -41.54
C VAL A 119 1.69 -33.49 -40.59
N ILE A 120 1.00 -33.20 -39.49
CA ILE A 120 0.53 -34.24 -38.53
C ILE A 120 -0.51 -35.15 -39.24
N ALA A 121 -1.42 -34.58 -40.03
CA ALA A 121 -2.39 -35.38 -40.78
C ALA A 121 -1.71 -36.29 -41.80
N GLU A 122 -0.69 -35.81 -42.53
CA GLU A 122 0.08 -36.62 -43.47
C GLU A 122 0.85 -37.74 -42.76
N LEU A 123 1.46 -37.47 -41.60
CA LEU A 123 2.20 -38.46 -40.83
C LEU A 123 1.21 -39.53 -40.25
N ASN A 124 0.03 -39.15 -39.84
CA ASN A 124 -0.99 -40.08 -39.35
C ASN A 124 -1.46 -40.98 -40.50
N ASN A 125 -1.68 -40.45 -41.71
CA ASN A 125 -2.02 -41.26 -42.89
C ASN A 125 -0.93 -42.28 -43.23
N LYS A 126 0.37 -41.85 -43.16
CA LYS A 126 1.51 -42.75 -43.34
C LYS A 126 1.60 -43.82 -42.26
N LYS A 127 1.27 -43.47 -41.02
CA LYS A 127 1.20 -44.41 -39.90
C LYS A 127 0.16 -45.51 -40.17
N GLU A 128 -1.07 -45.09 -40.52
CA GLU A 128 -2.14 -46.03 -40.84
C GLU A 128 -1.79 -46.98 -41.97
N SER A 129 -1.17 -46.44 -43.06
CA SER A 129 -0.69 -47.27 -44.18
C SER A 129 0.35 -48.30 -43.77
N LEU A 130 1.34 -47.91 -42.94
CA LEU A 130 2.35 -48.78 -42.37
C LEU A 130 1.76 -49.84 -41.43
N GLU A 131 0.80 -49.47 -40.60
CA GLU A 131 0.07 -50.41 -39.74
C GLU A 131 -0.67 -51.46 -40.53
N LEU A 132 -1.30 -51.08 -41.63
CA LEU A 132 -2.00 -52.00 -42.56
C LEU A 132 -1.00 -52.95 -43.21
N GLU A 133 0.16 -52.46 -43.64
CA GLU A 133 1.23 -53.28 -44.22
C GLU A 133 1.79 -54.28 -43.19
N ILE A 134 2.05 -53.82 -41.96
CA ILE A 134 2.51 -54.69 -40.86
C ILE A 134 1.47 -55.79 -40.59
N ARG A 135 0.14 -55.45 -40.54
CA ARG A 135 -0.91 -56.44 -40.37
C ARG A 135 -0.99 -57.42 -41.48
N LYS A 136 -0.78 -57.02 -42.75
CA LYS A 136 -0.74 -57.92 -43.91
C LYS A 136 0.44 -58.87 -43.80
N LYS A 137 1.62 -58.35 -43.60
CA LYS A 137 2.86 -59.16 -43.46
C LYS A 137 2.81 -60.10 -42.23
N THR A 138 2.19 -59.67 -41.15
CA THR A 138 1.98 -60.53 -39.97
C THR A 138 1.03 -61.66 -40.27
N ARG A 139 -0.04 -61.45 -41.08
CA ARG A 139 -0.91 -62.53 -41.54
C ARG A 139 -0.18 -63.46 -42.49
N GLU A 140 0.57 -62.97 -43.47
CA GLU A 140 1.43 -63.76 -44.34
C GLU A 140 2.40 -64.64 -43.56
N ARG A 141 3.01 -64.09 -42.49
CA ARG A 141 3.88 -64.86 -41.58
C ARG A 141 3.12 -65.99 -40.89
N ASN A 142 1.95 -65.69 -40.33
CA ASN A 142 1.14 -66.69 -39.64
C ASN A 142 0.58 -67.76 -40.61
N ASP A 143 0.26 -67.38 -41.84
CA ASP A 143 -0.17 -68.31 -42.89
C ASP A 143 0.98 -69.25 -43.29
N ILE A 144 2.23 -68.77 -43.32
CA ILE A 144 3.42 -69.58 -43.53
C ILE A 144 3.68 -70.53 -42.34
N GLU A 145 3.44 -70.10 -41.12
CA GLU A 145 3.55 -70.94 -39.89
C GLU A 145 2.48 -72.05 -39.89
N ILE A 146 1.27 -71.76 -40.36
CA ILE A 146 0.15 -72.75 -40.40
C ILE A 146 0.35 -73.77 -41.49
N ASN A 147 0.90 -73.37 -42.66
CA ASN A 147 1.12 -74.24 -43.83
C ASN A 147 2.43 -75.09 -43.74
N ASN A 148 3.17 -74.96 -42.67
CA ASN A 148 4.48 -75.65 -42.45
C ASN A 148 4.35 -77.10 -41.97
N THR A 149 3.16 -77.75 -42.04
CA THR A 149 2.98 -79.15 -41.63
C THR A 149 3.33 -80.16 -42.71
N ASP A 150 3.57 -79.74 -44.00
CA ASP A 150 3.71 -80.71 -45.11
C ASP A 150 4.77 -80.48 -46.18
N SER A 151 5.80 -79.60 -46.07
CA SER A 151 6.85 -79.56 -47.11
C SER A 151 8.18 -78.91 -46.69
N LEU A 152 9.28 -79.66 -46.92
CA LEU A 152 10.73 -79.35 -46.97
C LEU A 152 11.25 -78.20 -46.07
N PRO A 153 12.09 -78.54 -45.04
CA PRO A 153 12.43 -77.60 -43.96
C PRO A 153 13.43 -76.46 -44.29
N GLY A 154 14.05 -76.45 -45.45
CA GLY A 154 15.14 -75.49 -45.73
C GLY A 154 14.72 -74.15 -46.39
N LEU A 155 13.70 -74.17 -47.22
CA LEU A 155 13.28 -73.00 -48.00
C LEU A 155 12.32 -72.09 -47.24
N THR A 156 11.65 -72.64 -46.24
CA THR A 156 10.70 -71.92 -45.38
C THR A 156 11.36 -71.11 -44.27
N GLU A 157 12.51 -71.53 -43.74
CA GLU A 157 13.24 -70.77 -42.72
C GLU A 157 13.90 -69.50 -43.28
N GLU A 158 14.39 -69.52 -44.54
CA GLU A 158 14.93 -68.31 -45.16
C GLU A 158 13.82 -67.30 -45.49
N ALA A 159 12.67 -67.75 -45.92
CA ALA A 159 11.51 -66.91 -46.16
C ALA A 159 10.97 -66.26 -44.87
N GLN A 160 10.90 -67.05 -43.81
CA GLN A 160 10.52 -66.52 -42.47
C GLN A 160 11.54 -65.52 -41.94
N LYS A 161 12.85 -65.81 -42.03
CA LYS A 161 13.91 -64.83 -41.62
C LYS A 161 13.84 -63.54 -42.41
N LYS A 162 13.58 -63.57 -43.73
CA LYS A 162 13.42 -62.38 -44.55
C LYS A 162 12.17 -61.57 -44.14
N LEU A 163 11.08 -62.23 -43.81
CA LEU A 163 9.83 -61.58 -43.39
C LEU A 163 9.95 -60.97 -42.01
N ASP A 164 10.66 -61.64 -41.07
CA ASP A 164 10.95 -61.13 -39.72
C ASP A 164 11.86 -59.91 -39.75
N ILE A 165 12.86 -59.88 -40.64
CA ILE A 165 13.71 -58.70 -40.86
C ILE A 165 12.85 -57.53 -41.40
N GLN A 166 12.03 -57.80 -42.42
CA GLN A 166 11.13 -56.76 -42.97
C GLN A 166 10.10 -56.26 -41.97
N LEU A 167 9.56 -57.13 -41.13
CA LEU A 167 8.62 -56.73 -40.05
C LEU A 167 9.34 -55.89 -38.99
N SER A 168 10.56 -56.27 -38.60
CA SER A 168 11.37 -55.50 -37.67
C SER A 168 11.69 -54.09 -38.20
N GLU A 169 12.10 -53.98 -39.48
CA GLU A 169 12.37 -52.72 -40.14
C GLU A 169 11.13 -51.82 -40.22
N GLN A 170 9.96 -52.41 -40.53
CA GLN A 170 8.71 -51.63 -40.56
C GLN A 170 8.23 -51.22 -39.18
N ARG A 171 8.42 -52.06 -38.15
CA ARG A 171 8.14 -51.71 -36.75
C ARG A 171 9.05 -50.55 -36.28
N ASN A 172 10.33 -50.61 -36.57
CA ASN A 172 11.25 -49.53 -36.25
C ASN A 172 10.89 -48.21 -36.96
N LYS A 173 10.43 -48.27 -38.24
CA LYS A 173 9.92 -47.12 -38.96
C LYS A 173 8.65 -46.57 -38.34
N LEU A 174 7.76 -47.44 -37.88
CA LEU A 174 6.51 -47.04 -37.20
C LEU A 174 6.80 -46.40 -35.83
N GLU A 175 7.79 -46.91 -35.11
CA GLU A 175 8.22 -46.33 -33.85
C GLU A 175 8.86 -44.94 -33.98
N SER A 176 9.74 -44.79 -35.01
CA SER A 176 10.30 -43.47 -35.35
C SER A 176 9.21 -42.48 -35.77
N LEU A 177 8.24 -42.92 -36.56
CA LEU A 177 7.12 -42.10 -37.01
C LEU A 177 6.19 -41.66 -35.83
N ASN A 178 5.94 -42.57 -34.88
CA ASN A 178 5.21 -42.24 -33.66
C ASN A 178 5.95 -41.18 -32.83
N SER A 179 7.26 -41.30 -32.66
CA SER A 179 8.06 -40.30 -31.94
C SER A 179 7.99 -38.93 -32.62
N ASP A 180 8.08 -38.88 -33.95
CA ASP A 180 7.97 -37.65 -34.73
C ASP A 180 6.57 -37.01 -34.61
N ILE A 181 5.51 -37.79 -34.61
CA ILE A 181 4.13 -37.33 -34.42
C ILE A 181 4.01 -36.71 -33.00
N THR A 182 4.47 -37.39 -31.97
CA THR A 182 4.39 -36.91 -30.58
C THR A 182 5.10 -35.57 -30.40
N ILE A 183 6.33 -35.42 -30.95
CA ILE A 183 7.08 -34.17 -30.91
C ILE A 183 6.32 -33.03 -31.60
N LYS A 184 5.69 -33.32 -32.75
CA LYS A 184 4.95 -32.30 -33.49
C LYS A 184 3.62 -31.93 -32.81
N GLU A 185 2.94 -32.89 -32.18
CA GLU A 185 1.73 -32.65 -31.38
C GLU A 185 2.03 -31.79 -30.15
N GLU A 186 3.14 -32.04 -29.45
CA GLU A 186 3.59 -31.20 -28.36
C GLU A 186 3.88 -29.75 -28.83
N ARG A 187 4.51 -29.60 -29.98
CA ARG A 187 4.78 -28.30 -30.57
C ARG A 187 3.49 -27.57 -30.96
N LEU A 188 2.53 -28.28 -31.55
CA LEU A 188 1.21 -27.73 -31.90
C LEU A 188 0.45 -27.28 -30.65
N SER A 189 0.45 -28.07 -29.59
CA SER A 189 -0.21 -27.71 -28.32
C SER A 189 0.36 -26.43 -27.70
N LYS A 190 1.68 -26.22 -27.79
CA LYS A 190 2.35 -25.00 -27.33
C LYS A 190 1.94 -23.78 -28.17
N LEU A 191 1.82 -23.94 -29.49
CA LEU A 191 1.40 -22.84 -30.37
C LEU A 191 -0.07 -22.45 -30.15
N ILE A 192 -0.96 -23.42 -29.94
CA ILE A 192 -2.38 -23.18 -29.61
C ILE A 192 -2.51 -22.45 -28.26
N ASN A 193 -1.68 -22.81 -27.26
CA ASN A 193 -1.67 -22.11 -25.99
C ASN A 193 -1.18 -20.65 -26.11
N LEU A 194 -0.19 -20.40 -26.97
CA LEU A 194 0.27 -19.04 -27.27
C LEU A 194 -0.83 -18.21 -27.96
N GLU A 195 -1.58 -18.80 -28.87
CA GLU A 195 -2.71 -18.13 -29.53
C GLU A 195 -3.82 -17.76 -28.53
N LYS A 196 -4.14 -18.65 -27.59
CA LYS A 196 -5.10 -18.35 -26.51
C LYS A 196 -4.62 -17.20 -25.62
N LEU A 197 -3.34 -17.21 -25.24
CA LEU A 197 -2.77 -16.13 -24.43
C LEU A 197 -2.80 -14.78 -25.16
N THR A 198 -2.60 -14.76 -26.48
CA THR A 198 -2.69 -13.51 -27.25
C THR A 198 -4.12 -12.96 -27.29
N THR A 199 -5.13 -13.81 -27.36
CA THR A 199 -6.55 -13.38 -27.31
C THR A 199 -6.96 -12.89 -25.93
N GLU A 200 -6.49 -13.52 -24.86
CA GLU A 200 -6.71 -13.05 -23.47
C GLU A 200 -6.07 -11.69 -23.22
N ILE A 201 -4.86 -11.47 -23.74
CA ILE A 201 -4.19 -10.15 -23.66
C ILE A 201 -5.03 -9.08 -24.37
N ASP A 202 -5.59 -9.37 -25.55
CA ASP A 202 -6.43 -8.42 -26.29
C ASP A 202 -7.70 -8.02 -25.54
N ASP A 203 -8.31 -8.96 -24.85
CA ASP A 203 -9.51 -8.68 -24.07
C ASP A 203 -9.19 -7.87 -22.81
N LEU A 204 -8.09 -8.18 -22.13
CA LEU A 204 -7.61 -7.40 -20.99
C LEU A 204 -7.20 -5.97 -21.40
N GLU A 205 -6.59 -5.79 -22.58
CA GLU A 205 -6.29 -4.45 -23.11
C GLU A 205 -7.55 -3.63 -23.35
N LYS A 206 -8.59 -4.21 -23.94
CA LYS A 206 -9.88 -3.54 -24.14
C LYS A 206 -10.54 -3.15 -22.82
N ASP A 207 -10.46 -4.01 -21.80
CA ASP A 207 -11.05 -3.73 -20.50
C ASP A 207 -10.28 -2.63 -19.76
N ARG A 208 -8.94 -2.62 -19.88
CA ARG A 208 -8.08 -1.55 -19.38
C ARG A 208 -8.46 -0.20 -20.01
N ASP A 209 -8.64 -0.16 -21.32
CA ASP A 209 -8.97 1.07 -22.03
C ASP A 209 -10.37 1.58 -21.67
N ARG A 210 -11.35 0.69 -21.53
CA ARG A 210 -12.67 1.04 -20.98
C ARG A 210 -12.61 1.60 -19.56
N ALA A 211 -11.76 1.01 -18.70
CA ALA A 211 -11.55 1.51 -17.35
C ALA A 211 -10.89 2.90 -17.34
N ARG A 212 -9.92 3.12 -18.24
CA ARG A 212 -9.22 4.40 -18.40
C ARG A 212 -10.18 5.52 -18.86
N ASP A 213 -11.06 5.20 -19.81
CA ASP A 213 -12.08 6.15 -20.28
C ASP A 213 -13.10 6.49 -19.19
N ARG A 214 -13.49 5.52 -18.36
CA ARG A 214 -14.37 5.78 -17.21
C ARG A 214 -13.69 6.69 -16.19
N MET A 215 -12.41 6.43 -15.90
CA MET A 215 -11.64 7.24 -14.97
C MET A 215 -11.48 8.68 -15.46
N LYS A 216 -11.24 8.89 -16.76
CA LYS A 216 -11.15 10.21 -17.38
C LYS A 216 -12.46 10.99 -17.27
N ARG A 217 -13.60 10.35 -17.57
CA ARG A 217 -14.92 10.97 -17.42
C ARG A 217 -15.25 11.32 -15.97
N MET A 218 -14.89 10.47 -15.01
CA MET A 218 -15.03 10.78 -13.58
C MET A 218 -14.17 11.97 -13.18
N GLN A 219 -12.95 12.06 -13.67
CA GLN A 219 -12.03 13.16 -13.38
C GLN A 219 -12.54 14.49 -13.92
N GLU A 220 -13.10 14.50 -15.14
CA GLU A 220 -13.76 15.65 -15.75
C GLU A 220 -14.99 16.09 -14.93
N GLN A 221 -15.80 15.13 -14.44
CA GLN A 221 -16.94 15.44 -13.58
C GLN A 221 -16.52 16.03 -12.23
N VAL A 222 -15.46 15.52 -11.62
CA VAL A 222 -14.92 16.04 -10.35
C VAL A 222 -14.42 17.47 -10.54
N GLU A 223 -13.71 17.77 -11.64
CA GLU A 223 -13.24 19.10 -11.95
C GLU A 223 -14.41 20.08 -12.19
N GLU A 224 -15.45 19.64 -12.89
CA GLU A 224 -16.64 20.44 -13.11
C GLU A 224 -17.37 20.77 -11.80
N VAL A 225 -17.55 19.78 -10.92
CA VAL A 225 -18.18 19.98 -9.61
C VAL A 225 -17.32 20.88 -8.73
N ALA A 226 -15.99 20.70 -8.74
CA ALA A 226 -15.08 21.53 -7.98
C ALA A 226 -15.10 22.99 -8.43
N SER A 227 -15.19 23.24 -9.74
CA SER A 227 -15.31 24.61 -10.28
C SER A 227 -16.62 25.28 -9.89
N LYS A 228 -17.75 24.55 -9.99
CA LYS A 228 -19.06 25.05 -9.57
C LYS A 228 -19.12 25.36 -8.07
N LEU A 229 -18.48 24.50 -7.27
CA LEU A 229 -18.40 24.70 -5.81
C LEU A 229 -17.55 25.91 -5.44
N LYS A 230 -16.48 26.15 -6.18
CA LYS A 230 -15.63 27.33 -6.03
C LYS A 230 -16.37 28.61 -6.39
N GLU A 231 -17.08 28.63 -7.53
CA GLU A 231 -17.90 29.77 -7.94
C GLU A 231 -19.04 30.06 -6.94
N SER A 232 -19.69 29.00 -6.44
CA SER A 232 -20.75 29.14 -5.43
C SER A 232 -20.20 29.70 -4.12
N ASN A 233 -19.03 29.23 -3.66
CA ASN A 233 -18.37 29.75 -2.47
C ASN A 233 -17.93 31.20 -2.62
N GLU A 234 -17.38 31.60 -3.78
CA GLU A 234 -17.01 32.97 -4.07
C GLU A 234 -18.25 33.88 -4.11
N ALA A 235 -19.35 33.41 -4.69
CA ALA A 235 -20.63 34.16 -4.71
C ALA A 235 -21.23 34.29 -3.30
N LEU A 236 -21.18 33.22 -2.45
CA LEU A 236 -21.60 33.29 -1.05
C LEU A 236 -20.72 34.22 -0.23
N THR A 237 -19.41 34.17 -0.41
CA THR A 237 -18.46 35.02 0.29
C THR A 237 -18.68 36.48 -0.07
N SER A 238 -18.91 36.79 -1.35
CA SER A 238 -19.21 38.16 -1.79
C SER A 238 -20.56 38.70 -1.27
N ARG A 239 -21.57 37.84 -1.12
CA ARG A 239 -22.85 38.19 -0.48
C ARG A 239 -22.70 38.40 1.03
N LEU A 240 -21.93 37.54 1.72
CA LEU A 240 -21.67 37.71 3.16
C LEU A 240 -20.85 38.98 3.46
N VAL A 241 -19.88 39.31 2.61
CA VAL A 241 -19.11 40.59 2.74
C VAL A 241 -20.00 41.81 2.56
N LYS A 242 -20.97 41.75 1.64
CA LYS A 242 -21.95 42.84 1.46
C LYS A 242 -22.97 42.96 2.60
N LEU A 243 -23.32 41.87 3.23
CA LEU A 243 -24.26 41.83 4.38
C LEU A 243 -23.59 42.13 5.73
N LYS A 244 -22.25 42.02 5.80
CA LYS A 244 -21.50 42.23 7.04
C LYS A 244 -21.73 43.60 7.69
N PRO A 245 -21.74 44.76 6.98
CA PRO A 245 -22.03 46.04 7.59
C PRO A 245 -23.43 46.13 8.18
N ASP A 246 -24.41 45.50 7.52
CA ASP A 246 -25.80 45.51 7.97
C ASP A 246 -26.01 44.60 9.20
N VAL A 247 -25.33 43.47 9.24
CA VAL A 247 -25.32 42.54 10.37
C VAL A 247 -24.59 43.13 11.58
N ASP A 248 -23.42 43.75 11.35
CA ASP A 248 -22.67 44.42 12.43
C ASP A 248 -23.43 45.63 12.98
N ALA A 249 -24.21 46.36 12.14
CA ALA A 249 -25.09 47.46 12.53
C ALA A 249 -26.33 46.94 13.33
N LEU A 250 -26.90 45.82 12.97
CA LEU A 250 -28.04 45.19 13.66
C LEU A 250 -27.65 44.50 14.97
N CYS A 251 -26.46 43.89 15.03
CA CYS A 251 -26.01 43.13 16.18
C CYS A 251 -25.36 43.95 17.28
N GLY A 252 -25.02 45.23 17.09
CA GLY A 252 -24.59 46.20 18.13
C GLY A 252 -23.61 45.71 19.21
N VAL A 253 -23.29 44.43 19.19
CA VAL A 253 -22.48 43.74 20.16
C VAL A 253 -21.54 42.81 19.37
N ARG A 254 -20.26 43.06 19.44
CA ARG A 254 -19.29 42.03 19.12
C ARG A 254 -19.65 40.80 19.94
N PRO A 255 -19.97 39.64 19.34
CA PRO A 255 -20.21 38.48 20.14
C PRO A 255 -18.92 38.17 20.91
N LYS A 256 -18.85 38.50 22.18
CA LYS A 256 -17.90 37.84 23.08
C LYS A 256 -18.21 36.37 22.94
N SER A 257 -17.31 35.61 22.35
CA SER A 257 -17.43 34.17 22.32
C SER A 257 -17.46 33.69 23.77
N ASN A 258 -18.69 33.50 24.32
CA ASN A 258 -18.91 32.74 25.54
C ASN A 258 -18.72 31.25 25.24
N SER A 259 -17.69 30.86 24.49
CA SER A 259 -17.18 29.51 24.56
C SER A 259 -16.60 29.39 25.96
N LYS A 260 -17.28 28.66 26.85
CA LYS A 260 -16.68 28.22 28.11
C LYS A 260 -15.30 27.68 27.75
N LYS A 261 -14.25 28.43 28.12
CA LYS A 261 -12.87 27.93 27.90
C LYS A 261 -12.82 26.56 28.55
N ARG A 262 -12.52 25.54 27.77
CA ARG A 262 -12.30 24.20 28.31
C ARG A 262 -11.13 24.32 29.28
N ASP A 263 -11.33 23.80 30.50
CA ASP A 263 -10.24 23.72 31.48
C ASP A 263 -9.49 22.43 31.28
N PHE A 264 -8.22 22.57 30.97
CA PHE A 264 -7.30 21.44 30.75
C PHE A 264 -6.41 21.16 31.98
N ASN A 265 -6.59 21.89 33.06
CA ASN A 265 -5.80 21.69 34.28
C ASN A 265 -6.22 20.41 34.98
N VAL A 266 -5.21 19.72 35.53
CA VAL A 266 -5.37 18.52 36.35
C VAL A 266 -4.40 18.59 37.53
N THR A 267 -4.72 17.93 38.62
CA THR A 267 -3.79 17.74 39.75
C THR A 267 -2.90 16.56 39.44
N ILE A 268 -1.60 16.80 39.41
CA ILE A 268 -0.59 15.76 39.12
C ILE A 268 -0.30 15.01 40.41
N ARG A 269 -0.22 13.69 40.32
CA ARG A 269 0.14 12.80 41.40
C ARG A 269 1.57 13.12 41.87
N LYS A 270 1.73 13.44 43.14
CA LYS A 270 3.06 13.62 43.72
C LYS A 270 3.72 12.26 43.91
N GLN A 271 4.79 12.02 43.15
CA GLN A 271 5.60 10.82 43.34
C GLN A 271 6.43 10.86 44.62
N GLN A 272 6.59 9.70 45.26
CA GLN A 272 7.61 9.52 46.28
C GLN A 272 8.98 9.48 45.58
N ASN A 273 9.89 10.33 45.99
CA ASN A 273 11.26 10.35 45.48
C ASN A 273 11.91 8.97 45.66
N ASN A 274 12.42 8.34 44.58
CA ASN A 274 13.17 7.09 44.50
C ASN A 274 12.38 5.79 44.23
N ILE A 275 11.30 5.81 43.49
CA ILE A 275 10.71 4.57 42.96
C ILE A 275 11.53 4.10 41.75
N GLU A 276 11.91 2.81 41.72
CA GLU A 276 12.52 2.19 40.54
C GLU A 276 11.55 2.18 39.35
N THR A 277 12.09 2.17 38.14
CA THR A 277 11.25 2.29 36.93
C THR A 277 10.32 1.09 36.77
N GLU A 278 10.74 -0.08 37.23
CA GLU A 278 9.95 -1.32 37.18
C GLU A 278 8.77 -1.27 38.13
N ASP A 279 9.01 -0.87 39.40
CA ASP A 279 7.96 -0.70 40.43
C ASP A 279 6.89 0.32 39.96
N LEU A 280 7.36 1.45 39.39
CA LEU A 280 6.46 2.46 38.85
C LEU A 280 5.58 1.92 37.73
N ARG A 281 6.13 1.09 36.85
CA ARG A 281 5.41 0.46 35.74
C ARG A 281 4.34 -0.48 36.25
N GLU A 282 4.72 -1.37 37.18
CA GLU A 282 3.78 -2.30 37.81
C GLU A 282 2.65 -1.57 38.51
N GLU A 283 2.97 -0.54 39.31
CA GLU A 283 1.98 0.29 40.00
C GLU A 283 0.99 0.95 39.02
N ILE A 284 1.46 1.44 37.87
CA ILE A 284 0.58 2.02 36.84
C ILE A 284 -0.33 0.94 36.23
N ILE A 285 0.22 -0.24 35.92
CA ILE A 285 -0.54 -1.34 35.32
C ILE A 285 -1.62 -1.82 36.29
N ASP A 286 -1.25 -2.07 37.55
CA ASP A 286 -2.19 -2.52 38.58
C ASP A 286 -3.30 -1.50 38.86
N SER A 287 -2.93 -0.22 38.95
CA SER A 287 -3.89 0.87 39.14
C SER A 287 -4.92 0.95 38.00
N VAL A 288 -4.45 0.81 36.74
CA VAL A 288 -5.34 0.83 35.58
C VAL A 288 -6.17 -0.45 35.50
N LEU A 289 -5.60 -1.61 35.77
CA LEU A 289 -6.29 -2.90 35.82
C LEU A 289 -7.43 -2.89 36.84
N ASP A 290 -7.14 -2.45 38.06
CA ASP A 290 -8.13 -2.30 39.13
C ASP A 290 -9.24 -1.34 38.75
N ALA A 291 -8.91 -0.21 38.16
CA ALA A 291 -9.88 0.80 37.74
C ALA A 291 -10.77 0.32 36.60
N LEU A 292 -10.22 -0.43 35.61
CA LEU A 292 -10.99 -1.04 34.53
C LEU A 292 -11.96 -2.09 35.07
N ASN A 293 -11.48 -2.97 35.95
CA ASN A 293 -12.28 -4.01 36.56
C ASN A 293 -13.43 -3.43 37.44
N LYS A 294 -13.15 -2.37 38.20
CA LYS A 294 -14.19 -1.63 38.98
C LYS A 294 -15.24 -0.98 38.09
N GLN A 295 -14.89 -0.57 36.88
CA GLN A 295 -15.80 -0.02 35.89
C GLN A 295 -16.56 -1.10 35.10
N GLY A 296 -16.43 -2.38 35.48
CA GLY A 296 -17.14 -3.51 34.88
C GLY A 296 -16.47 -4.09 33.62
N ARG A 297 -15.28 -3.62 33.27
CA ARG A 297 -14.52 -4.18 32.14
C ARG A 297 -13.49 -5.17 32.66
N LYS A 298 -13.85 -6.44 32.63
CA LYS A 298 -12.93 -7.52 33.01
C LYS A 298 -11.75 -7.54 32.04
N THR A 299 -10.59 -7.30 32.58
CA THR A 299 -9.32 -7.26 31.82
C THR A 299 -8.29 -8.04 32.61
N ASP A 300 -7.48 -8.83 31.96
CA ASP A 300 -6.32 -9.52 32.55
C ASP A 300 -5.08 -8.59 32.60
N TYR A 301 -4.10 -8.99 33.39
CA TYR A 301 -2.87 -8.23 33.57
C TYR A 301 -2.10 -8.05 32.26
N SER A 302 -1.96 -9.12 31.47
CA SER A 302 -1.24 -9.12 30.20
C SER A 302 -1.88 -8.19 29.17
N THR A 303 -3.19 -8.14 29.11
CA THR A 303 -3.93 -7.21 28.25
C THR A 303 -3.76 -5.76 28.73
N ALA A 304 -3.84 -5.48 30.01
CA ALA A 304 -3.59 -4.13 30.55
C ALA A 304 -2.13 -3.68 30.29
N ALA A 305 -1.17 -4.54 30.57
CA ALA A 305 0.25 -4.31 30.29
C ALA A 305 0.51 -4.06 28.80
N ASN A 306 -0.13 -4.86 27.91
CA ASN A 306 -0.04 -4.67 26.47
C ASN A 306 -0.55 -3.28 26.04
N ILE A 307 -1.74 -2.90 26.45
CA ILE A 307 -2.37 -1.62 26.05
C ILE A 307 -1.50 -0.45 26.53
N LEU A 308 -1.09 -0.44 27.81
CA LEU A 308 -0.29 0.64 28.38
C LEU A 308 1.10 0.75 27.74
N THR A 309 1.77 -0.38 27.53
CA THR A 309 3.08 -0.41 26.85
C THR A 309 2.96 0.12 25.42
N THR A 310 1.93 -0.32 24.68
CA THR A 310 1.71 0.13 23.30
C THR A 310 1.42 1.63 23.23
N ILE A 311 0.51 2.14 24.07
CA ILE A 311 0.14 3.57 24.09
C ILE A 311 1.34 4.43 24.52
N SER A 312 2.12 3.98 25.48
CA SER A 312 3.26 4.75 25.97
C SER A 312 4.40 4.82 24.95
N GLN A 313 4.68 3.73 24.24
CA GLN A 313 5.79 3.66 23.29
C GLN A 313 5.48 4.19 21.91
N THR A 314 4.23 4.06 21.44
CA THR A 314 3.84 4.50 20.10
C THR A 314 3.18 5.87 20.13
N GLN A 315 3.51 6.71 19.16
CA GLN A 315 2.85 8.01 18.99
C GLN A 315 1.38 7.85 18.61
N PHE A 316 1.06 6.83 17.79
CA PHE A 316 -0.28 6.51 17.30
C PHE A 316 -0.65 5.09 17.63
N THR A 317 -1.69 4.92 18.43
CA THR A 317 -2.30 3.61 18.70
C THR A 317 -3.72 3.60 18.17
N LEU A 318 -4.03 2.63 17.32
CA LEU A 318 -5.34 2.48 16.70
C LEU A 318 -6.07 1.27 17.28
N PHE A 319 -7.27 1.48 17.78
CA PHE A 319 -8.18 0.42 18.23
C PHE A 319 -9.06 -0.01 17.07
N SER A 320 -8.82 -1.20 16.55
CA SER A 320 -9.51 -1.79 15.41
C SER A 320 -10.53 -2.83 15.86
N GLY A 321 -11.64 -2.96 15.16
CA GLY A 321 -12.64 -4.00 15.40
C GLY A 321 -14.03 -3.61 14.96
N LEU A 322 -14.98 -4.53 15.15
CA LEU A 322 -16.38 -4.34 14.78
C LEU A 322 -17.04 -3.16 15.50
N PRO A 323 -18.06 -2.52 14.91
CA PRO A 323 -18.89 -1.56 15.61
C PRO A 323 -19.49 -2.17 16.90
N GLY A 324 -19.52 -1.38 17.99
CA GLY A 324 -20.09 -1.85 19.25
C GLY A 324 -19.15 -2.64 20.17
N THR A 325 -17.91 -2.96 19.77
CA THR A 325 -16.94 -3.67 20.62
C THR A 325 -16.36 -2.85 21.78
N GLY A 326 -16.78 -1.59 21.93
CA GLY A 326 -16.39 -0.75 23.07
C GLY A 326 -15.01 -0.10 22.92
N LYS A 327 -14.49 0.09 21.71
CA LYS A 327 -13.20 0.77 21.41
C LYS A 327 -13.12 2.17 22.02
N THR A 328 -14.08 3.02 21.68
CA THR A 328 -14.19 4.40 22.18
C THR A 328 -14.38 4.44 23.69
N SER A 329 -15.19 3.52 24.23
CA SER A 329 -15.41 3.39 25.66
C SER A 329 -14.12 3.07 26.41
N LEU A 330 -13.35 2.08 25.93
CA LEU A 330 -12.06 1.74 26.54
C LEU A 330 -11.08 2.92 26.50
N ALA A 331 -10.96 3.61 25.37
CA ALA A 331 -10.07 4.76 25.25
C ALA A 331 -10.39 5.84 26.30
N LYS A 332 -11.68 6.13 26.51
CA LYS A 332 -12.14 7.08 27.54
C LYS A 332 -11.89 6.56 28.95
N MET A 333 -12.16 5.27 29.20
CA MET A 333 -11.89 4.63 30.49
C MET A 333 -10.41 4.69 30.84
N LEU A 334 -9.51 4.38 29.90
CA LEU A 334 -8.05 4.48 30.10
C LEU A 334 -7.64 5.91 30.50
N GLY A 335 -8.16 6.92 29.80
CA GLY A 335 -7.90 8.31 30.17
C GLY A 335 -8.36 8.62 31.60
N ASN A 336 -9.52 8.15 31.99
CA ASN A 336 -10.04 8.34 33.37
C ASN A 336 -9.18 7.58 34.39
N CYS A 337 -8.77 6.34 34.11
CA CYS A 337 -7.95 5.53 34.99
C CYS A 337 -6.55 6.14 35.23
N LEU A 338 -6.03 6.84 34.23
CA LEU A 338 -4.76 7.59 34.33
C LEU A 338 -4.92 9.00 34.95
N GLY A 339 -6.14 9.37 35.39
CA GLY A 339 -6.44 10.69 35.94
C GLY A 339 -6.52 11.81 34.89
N LEU A 340 -6.62 11.45 33.60
CA LEU A 340 -6.53 12.39 32.46
C LEU A 340 -7.90 12.93 32.00
N HIS A 341 -8.91 13.06 32.88
CA HIS A 341 -10.26 13.49 32.52
C HIS A 341 -10.32 14.83 31.77
N ASN A 342 -9.48 15.82 32.13
CA ASN A 342 -9.33 17.09 31.42
C ASN A 342 -8.18 17.06 30.38
N ARG A 343 -7.39 16.00 30.34
CA ARG A 343 -6.24 15.82 29.43
C ARG A 343 -6.51 14.81 28.32
N LEU A 344 -7.72 14.24 28.26
CA LEU A 344 -8.20 13.45 27.16
C LEU A 344 -9.14 14.30 26.31
N LEU A 345 -8.63 14.73 25.14
CA LEU A 345 -9.43 15.46 24.16
C LEU A 345 -10.05 14.46 23.17
N ASN A 346 -11.39 14.29 23.26
CA ASN A 346 -12.11 13.46 22.29
C ASN A 346 -12.56 14.28 21.10
N ILE A 347 -12.14 13.87 19.90
CA ILE A 347 -12.43 14.51 18.62
C ILE A 347 -13.14 13.50 17.71
N PRO A 348 -14.43 13.61 17.49
CA PRO A 348 -15.11 12.82 16.49
C PRO A 348 -14.69 13.29 15.09
N VAL A 349 -14.18 12.37 14.27
CA VAL A 349 -13.77 12.67 12.90
C VAL A 349 -15.02 12.83 12.04
N ALA A 350 -15.06 13.88 11.23
CA ALA A 350 -16.19 14.13 10.36
C ALA A 350 -15.89 13.70 8.91
N ARG A 351 -16.92 13.23 8.21
CA ARG A 351 -16.83 12.98 6.77
C ARG A 351 -16.50 14.27 6.03
N GLY A 352 -15.57 14.18 5.08
CA GLY A 352 -15.21 15.33 4.27
C GLY A 352 -14.08 16.19 4.82
N TRP A 353 -13.44 15.81 5.93
CA TRP A 353 -12.18 16.44 6.32
C TRP A 353 -11.12 16.17 5.26
N SER A 354 -10.63 17.24 4.64
CA SER A 354 -9.71 17.17 3.51
C SER A 354 -8.37 17.84 3.78
N SER A 355 -8.25 18.55 4.91
CA SER A 355 -7.05 19.28 5.25
C SER A 355 -6.86 19.39 6.76
N PHE A 356 -5.64 19.66 7.18
CA PHE A 356 -5.32 19.93 8.58
C PHE A 356 -6.07 21.15 9.14
N ARG A 357 -6.50 22.07 8.28
CA ARG A 357 -7.32 23.23 8.67
C ARG A 357 -8.67 22.84 9.27
N ASP A 358 -9.23 21.73 8.82
CA ASP A 358 -10.53 21.24 9.31
C ASP A 358 -10.44 20.83 10.78
N VAL A 359 -9.26 20.39 11.21
CA VAL A 359 -9.02 19.91 12.59
C VAL A 359 -8.47 21.02 13.49
N LEU A 360 -7.52 21.81 13.02
CA LEU A 360 -6.85 22.83 13.83
C LEU A 360 -7.54 24.18 13.76
N GLY A 361 -7.95 24.61 12.57
CA GLY A 361 -8.41 25.94 12.27
C GLY A 361 -7.60 26.61 11.16
N PHE A 362 -7.92 27.84 10.83
CA PHE A 362 -7.27 28.57 9.75
C PHE A 362 -7.22 30.08 10.03
N TYR A 363 -6.25 30.73 9.43
CA TYR A 363 -6.16 32.18 9.43
C TYR A 363 -7.13 32.77 8.40
N ASN A 364 -8.05 33.58 8.87
CA ASN A 364 -9.00 34.27 8.03
C ASN A 364 -8.42 35.65 7.63
N ALA A 365 -8.02 35.80 6.37
CA ALA A 365 -7.43 37.03 5.87
C ALA A 365 -8.40 38.23 5.87
N LEU A 366 -9.72 37.96 5.84
CA LEU A 366 -10.73 39.03 5.84
C LEU A 366 -10.92 39.65 7.25
N SER A 367 -10.94 38.79 8.28
CA SER A 367 -11.04 39.24 9.66
C SER A 367 -9.68 39.52 10.31
N GLN A 368 -8.59 39.22 9.62
CA GLN A 368 -7.19 39.27 10.11
C GLN A 368 -7.03 38.56 11.46
N SER A 369 -7.71 37.44 11.64
CA SER A 369 -7.71 36.67 12.87
C SER A 369 -7.65 35.19 12.59
N PHE A 370 -7.05 34.45 13.50
CA PHE A 370 -7.09 32.99 13.46
C PHE A 370 -8.43 32.51 14.01
N THR A 371 -9.08 31.61 13.26
CA THR A 371 -10.32 30.95 13.65
C THR A 371 -10.00 29.49 13.97
N SER A 372 -10.06 29.12 15.25
CA SER A 372 -9.87 27.73 15.66
C SER A 372 -11.03 26.85 15.23
N SER A 373 -10.74 25.58 14.96
CA SER A 373 -11.76 24.59 14.68
C SER A 373 -12.58 24.24 15.94
N SER A 374 -13.82 23.83 15.75
CA SER A 374 -14.69 23.38 16.85
C SER A 374 -14.21 22.13 17.58
N THR A 375 -13.18 21.45 17.08
CA THR A 375 -12.54 20.29 17.71
C THR A 375 -11.95 20.59 19.08
N GLY A 376 -11.50 21.83 19.31
CA GLY A 376 -10.75 22.25 20.50
C GLY A 376 -9.29 21.82 20.50
N LEU A 377 -8.79 21.30 19.36
CA LEU A 377 -7.41 20.85 19.23
C LEU A 377 -6.42 22.00 19.39
N TYR A 378 -6.70 23.15 18.78
CA TYR A 378 -5.84 24.31 18.84
C TYR A 378 -5.63 24.81 20.28
N GLU A 379 -6.71 24.96 21.03
CA GLU A 379 -6.68 25.40 22.42
C GLU A 379 -5.95 24.39 23.31
N PHE A 380 -6.15 23.10 23.06
CA PHE A 380 -5.47 22.04 23.79
C PHE A 380 -3.96 22.05 23.55
N LEU A 381 -3.54 22.18 22.29
CA LEU A 381 -2.12 22.24 21.93
C LEU A 381 -1.44 23.50 22.45
N ILE A 382 -2.11 24.67 22.43
CA ILE A 382 -1.60 25.90 23.05
C ILE A 382 -1.37 25.69 24.55
N HIS A 383 -2.32 25.07 25.23
CA HIS A 383 -2.18 24.79 26.67
C HIS A 383 -0.94 23.93 26.93
N LEU A 384 -0.77 22.83 26.20
CA LEU A 384 0.41 21.96 26.34
C LEU A 384 1.73 22.66 25.94
N HIS A 385 1.70 23.52 24.92
CA HIS A 385 2.83 24.33 24.50
C HIS A 385 3.29 25.28 25.62
N ASN A 386 2.33 25.99 26.24
CA ASN A 386 2.61 26.95 27.31
C ASN A 386 3.17 26.25 28.56
N GLU A 387 2.68 25.08 28.93
CA GLU A 387 3.25 24.29 30.01
C GLU A 387 4.70 23.90 29.71
N LYS A 388 4.97 23.41 28.49
CA LYS A 388 6.33 23.02 28.09
C LYS A 388 7.28 24.22 28.07
N MET A 389 6.82 25.38 27.58
CA MET A 389 7.61 26.62 27.58
C MET A 389 7.89 27.16 28.99
N SER A 390 6.94 26.99 29.89
CA SER A 390 7.08 27.40 31.27
C SER A 390 7.93 26.42 32.12
N ASN A 391 8.35 25.29 31.55
CA ASN A 391 9.11 24.23 32.20
C ASN A 391 8.44 23.72 33.50
N VAL A 392 7.13 23.72 33.54
CA VAL A 392 6.31 23.20 34.63
C VAL A 392 6.10 21.71 34.44
N GLU A 393 6.09 20.95 35.53
CA GLU A 393 5.70 19.54 35.48
C GLU A 393 4.27 19.41 34.91
N SER A 394 4.13 18.61 33.85
CA SER A 394 2.89 18.46 33.12
C SER A 394 2.39 17.04 33.20
N ALA A 395 1.07 16.88 33.26
CA ALA A 395 0.44 15.57 33.17
C ALA A 395 0.53 15.01 31.75
N ALA A 396 0.48 13.68 31.62
CA ALA A 396 0.30 13.03 30.32
C ALA A 396 -0.96 13.56 29.61
N ALA A 397 -1.01 13.45 28.30
CA ALA A 397 -2.11 13.97 27.50
C ALA A 397 -2.46 12.97 26.39
N ILE A 398 -3.75 12.84 26.11
CA ILE A 398 -4.27 11.94 25.09
C ILE A 398 -5.24 12.70 24.18
N ILE A 399 -5.07 12.56 22.86
CA ILE A 399 -6.05 12.95 21.88
C ILE A 399 -6.68 11.68 21.31
N LEU A 400 -8.00 11.53 21.53
CA LEU A 400 -8.79 10.45 20.98
C LEU A 400 -9.48 10.92 19.70
N LEU A 401 -9.13 10.32 18.58
CA LEU A 401 -9.75 10.52 17.28
C LEU A 401 -10.77 9.40 17.05
N ASP A 402 -12.03 9.71 17.30
CA ASP A 402 -13.10 8.74 17.16
C ASP A 402 -13.53 8.60 15.71
N GLU A 403 -13.69 7.37 15.22
CA GLU A 403 -13.89 7.04 13.80
C GLU A 403 -12.77 7.59 12.88
N PHE A 404 -11.53 7.36 13.26
CA PHE A 404 -10.33 7.92 12.64
C PHE A 404 -10.26 7.73 11.11
N ASN A 405 -10.77 6.63 10.58
CA ASN A 405 -10.79 6.32 9.15
C ASN A 405 -12.10 6.73 8.42
N LEU A 406 -12.92 7.56 9.01
CA LEU A 406 -14.13 8.10 8.36
C LEU A 406 -13.78 9.09 7.23
N SER A 407 -12.65 9.76 7.31
CA SER A 407 -11.97 10.52 6.25
C SER A 407 -10.53 10.04 6.13
N GLN A 408 -9.84 10.37 5.03
CA GLN A 408 -8.43 9.97 4.84
C GLN A 408 -7.51 10.67 5.84
N PRO A 409 -6.89 9.93 6.78
CA PRO A 409 -6.07 10.54 7.83
C PRO A 409 -4.86 11.32 7.30
N GLU A 410 -4.30 10.91 6.16
CA GLU A 410 -3.15 11.57 5.54
C GLU A 410 -3.45 13.02 5.14
N HIS A 411 -4.70 13.36 4.91
CA HIS A 411 -5.08 14.72 4.52
C HIS A 411 -5.21 15.64 5.73
N TYR A 412 -5.93 15.21 6.75
CA TYR A 412 -6.24 16.07 7.89
C TYR A 412 -5.26 15.91 9.07
N PHE A 413 -4.45 14.83 9.08
CA PHE A 413 -3.58 14.46 10.20
C PHE A 413 -2.09 14.42 9.84
N SER A 414 -1.72 14.77 8.61
CA SER A 414 -0.35 14.67 8.08
C SER A 414 0.74 15.30 8.95
N PRO A 415 0.58 16.48 9.58
CA PRO A 415 1.64 17.06 10.40
C PRO A 415 1.99 16.22 11.63
N PHE A 416 1.01 15.52 12.20
CA PHE A 416 1.24 14.63 13.33
C PHE A 416 1.89 13.31 12.91
N LEU A 417 1.62 12.82 11.69
CA LEU A 417 2.28 11.62 11.17
C LEU A 417 3.79 11.80 11.04
N GLU A 418 4.27 13.02 10.76
CA GLU A 418 5.69 13.32 10.71
C GLU A 418 6.34 13.30 12.09
N MET A 419 5.59 13.65 13.15
CA MET A 419 6.08 13.63 14.53
C MET A 419 6.27 12.22 15.11
N ALA A 420 5.79 11.18 14.43
CA ALA A 420 6.08 9.78 14.79
C ALA A 420 7.54 9.38 14.51
N ASP A 421 8.26 10.16 13.72
CA ASP A 421 9.68 9.93 13.47
C ASP A 421 10.51 10.47 14.64
N PRO A 422 11.40 9.66 15.24
CA PRO A 422 12.18 10.08 16.43
C PRO A 422 13.09 11.30 16.18
N GLU A 423 13.49 11.49 14.91
CA GLU A 423 14.37 12.60 14.51
C GLU A 423 13.58 13.87 14.15
N SER A 424 12.25 13.79 14.09
CA SER A 424 11.43 14.94 13.72
C SER A 424 11.41 15.98 14.84
N GLN A 425 11.48 17.25 14.45
CA GLN A 425 11.17 18.33 15.36
C GLN A 425 9.69 18.26 15.72
N ARG A 426 9.37 18.13 17.02
CA ARG A 426 7.98 18.10 17.50
C ARG A 426 7.37 19.49 17.52
N THR A 427 7.42 20.16 16.39
CA THR A 427 6.94 21.53 16.17
C THR A 427 5.85 21.53 15.12
N LEU A 428 4.72 22.11 15.45
CA LEU A 428 3.55 22.20 14.60
C LEU A 428 3.37 23.63 14.08
N ALA A 429 3.33 23.80 12.76
CA ALA A 429 2.97 25.07 12.16
C ALA A 429 1.45 25.28 12.23
N THR A 430 1.01 26.39 12.83
CA THR A 430 -0.43 26.66 13.05
C THR A 430 -1.05 27.46 11.93
N GLY A 431 -0.26 28.27 11.23
CA GLY A 431 -0.73 29.32 10.31
C GLY A 431 -1.32 30.54 11.03
N ASN A 432 -1.25 30.62 12.36
CA ASN A 432 -1.58 31.81 13.13
C ASN A 432 -0.36 32.72 13.24
N PRO A 433 -0.41 33.98 12.79
CA PRO A 433 0.73 34.91 12.91
C PRO A 433 1.16 35.19 14.35
N ASP A 434 0.24 35.15 15.31
CA ASP A 434 0.52 35.41 16.74
C ASP A 434 1.24 34.24 17.38
N GLU A 435 0.93 32.99 16.96
CA GLU A 435 1.48 31.75 17.46
C GLU A 435 1.86 30.84 16.28
N PRO A 436 2.90 31.18 15.50
CA PRO A 436 3.16 30.49 14.23
C PRO A 436 3.56 29.02 14.39
N TYR A 437 4.14 28.66 15.56
CA TYR A 437 4.62 27.32 15.85
C TYR A 437 4.26 26.91 17.27
N LEU A 438 3.77 25.68 17.42
CA LEU A 438 3.52 25.06 18.73
C LEU A 438 4.46 23.90 18.95
N LEU A 439 5.07 23.84 20.12
CA LEU A 439 5.83 22.66 20.56
C LEU A 439 4.87 21.59 21.06
N VAL A 440 4.94 20.41 20.50
CA VAL A 440 4.14 19.26 20.89
C VAL A 440 4.95 18.40 21.86
N PRO A 441 4.51 18.24 23.11
CA PRO A 441 5.28 17.49 24.11
C PRO A 441 5.34 15.99 23.79
N GLU A 442 6.39 15.33 24.28
CA GLU A 442 6.61 13.90 24.04
C GLU A 442 5.59 13.00 24.72
N TYR A 443 5.00 13.46 25.83
CA TYR A 443 3.99 12.74 26.58
C TYR A 443 2.58 12.85 25.96
N LEU A 444 2.40 13.57 24.86
CA LEU A 444 1.15 13.56 24.10
C LEU A 444 1.07 12.29 23.25
N ARG A 445 -0.01 11.54 23.41
CA ARG A 445 -0.33 10.33 22.65
C ARG A 445 -1.62 10.50 21.88
N PHE A 446 -1.68 9.86 20.71
CA PHE A 446 -2.87 9.82 19.88
C PHE A 446 -3.47 8.42 19.91
N LEU A 447 -4.73 8.33 20.28
CA LEU A 447 -5.54 7.13 20.14
C LEU A 447 -6.53 7.34 19.01
N GLY A 448 -6.71 6.35 18.17
CA GLY A 448 -7.73 6.36 17.14
C GLY A 448 -8.63 5.14 17.25
N THR A 449 -9.93 5.29 17.01
CA THR A 449 -10.82 4.15 16.79
C THR A 449 -11.05 3.97 15.30
N ILE A 450 -10.92 2.77 14.80
CA ILE A 450 -11.17 2.44 13.41
C ILE A 450 -12.23 1.34 13.33
N ASN A 451 -13.18 1.51 12.43
CA ASN A 451 -14.13 0.49 12.06
C ASN A 451 -13.61 -0.26 10.83
N GLN A 452 -13.91 -1.55 10.75
CA GLN A 452 -13.56 -2.42 9.63
C GLN A 452 -14.81 -2.71 8.79
N ASP A 453 -15.51 -1.66 8.35
CA ASP A 453 -16.68 -1.79 7.49
C ASP A 453 -16.40 -1.18 6.09
N GLU A 454 -17.25 -1.50 5.14
CA GLU A 454 -17.10 -1.06 3.74
C GLU A 454 -17.32 0.46 3.54
N THR A 455 -17.77 1.17 4.57
CA THR A 455 -18.14 2.59 4.47
C THR A 455 -17.02 3.54 4.82
N VAL A 456 -15.89 3.04 5.29
CA VAL A 456 -14.72 3.80 5.76
C VAL A 456 -13.53 3.72 4.82
N GLN A 457 -12.59 4.64 5.00
CA GLN A 457 -11.36 4.69 4.21
C GLN A 457 -10.36 3.61 4.67
N THR A 458 -9.69 2.98 3.70
CA THR A 458 -8.60 2.05 3.99
C THR A 458 -7.38 2.80 4.51
N LEU A 459 -6.69 2.21 5.48
CA LEU A 459 -5.46 2.79 6.02
C LEU A 459 -4.30 2.60 5.02
N THR A 460 -3.56 3.67 4.78
CA THR A 460 -2.42 3.60 3.86
C THR A 460 -1.20 2.94 4.49
N PRO A 461 -0.29 2.36 3.69
CA PRO A 461 0.98 1.81 4.19
C PRO A 461 1.81 2.84 4.99
N ARG A 462 1.74 4.13 4.64
CA ARG A 462 2.44 5.21 5.35
C ARG A 462 1.95 5.36 6.79
N LEU A 463 0.66 5.26 7.02
CA LEU A 463 0.06 5.30 8.35
C LEU A 463 0.35 4.01 9.12
N LEU A 464 0.16 2.85 8.48
CA LEU A 464 0.41 1.54 9.06
C LEU A 464 1.86 1.39 9.55
N ASP A 465 2.81 1.98 8.83
CA ASP A 465 4.22 1.98 9.24
C ASP A 465 4.49 2.75 10.54
N ARG A 466 3.63 3.72 10.89
CA ARG A 466 3.79 4.61 12.05
C ARG A 466 2.90 4.27 13.25
N ALA A 467 1.81 3.56 13.01
CA ALA A 467 0.83 3.22 14.04
C ALA A 467 1.01 1.79 14.57
N ALA A 468 0.62 1.55 15.80
CA ALA A 468 0.33 0.22 16.31
C ALA A 468 -1.18 -0.02 16.28
N ILE A 469 -1.62 -1.21 15.86
CA ILE A 469 -3.04 -1.54 15.76
C ILE A 469 -3.39 -2.63 16.78
N ILE A 470 -4.22 -2.30 17.75
CA ILE A 470 -4.77 -3.25 18.72
C ILE A 470 -6.13 -3.72 18.20
N ASN A 471 -6.25 -5.01 17.93
CA ASN A 471 -7.49 -5.60 17.46
C ASN A 471 -8.40 -5.96 18.63
N PHE A 472 -9.65 -5.47 18.58
CA PHE A 472 -10.66 -5.68 19.60
C PHE A 472 -11.52 -6.93 19.40
N ASP A 473 -11.42 -7.59 18.24
CA ASP A 473 -12.16 -8.83 17.99
C ASP A 473 -11.64 -10.00 18.84
N ASP A 474 -10.47 -9.82 19.44
CA ASP A 474 -9.84 -10.78 20.35
C ASP A 474 -10.26 -10.61 21.83
N PHE A 475 -10.95 -9.53 22.17
CA PHE A 475 -11.47 -9.36 23.52
C PHE A 475 -12.71 -10.25 23.68
N GLU A 476 -12.64 -11.24 24.56
CA GLU A 476 -13.80 -12.04 24.92
C GLU A 476 -14.92 -11.13 25.43
N HIS A 477 -15.99 -11.01 24.68
CA HIS A 477 -17.20 -10.35 25.11
C HIS A 477 -17.91 -11.28 26.09
N ASN A 478 -17.64 -11.16 27.37
CA ASN A 478 -18.52 -11.71 28.40
C ASN A 478 -19.86 -10.96 28.36
N TYR A 479 -20.79 -11.46 27.56
CA TYR A 479 -22.15 -10.92 27.42
C TYR A 479 -22.97 -11.01 28.73
N ASP A 480 -22.44 -11.68 29.75
CA ASP A 480 -23.10 -11.85 31.07
C ASP A 480 -22.96 -10.62 32.00
N VAL A 481 -22.24 -9.58 31.58
CA VAL A 481 -22.25 -8.31 32.29
C VAL A 481 -23.59 -7.62 31.98
N VAL A 482 -24.63 -8.01 32.65
CA VAL A 482 -25.78 -7.13 32.93
C VAL A 482 -25.14 -5.85 33.44
N ILE A 483 -25.14 -4.81 32.61
CA ILE A 483 -24.80 -3.45 33.00
C ILE A 483 -25.85 -3.11 34.06
N LYS A 484 -25.58 -3.43 35.32
CA LYS A 484 -26.18 -2.72 36.40
C LYS A 484 -25.69 -1.30 36.18
N GLU A 485 -26.55 -0.44 35.68
CA GLU A 485 -26.46 1.00 35.83
C GLU A 485 -26.44 1.35 37.31
N SER A 486 -25.55 0.73 38.06
CA SER A 486 -25.25 1.11 39.42
C SER A 486 -24.33 2.31 39.32
N GLU A 487 -24.93 3.51 39.39
CA GLU A 487 -24.38 4.65 40.13
C GLU A 487 -22.85 4.65 40.30
N VAL A 488 -22.08 4.64 39.20
CA VAL A 488 -20.68 5.06 39.26
C VAL A 488 -20.66 6.59 39.33
N LYS A 489 -21.31 7.12 40.37
CA LYS A 489 -21.07 8.45 40.90
C LYS A 489 -20.01 8.37 41.99
N SER A 490 -18.89 7.76 41.75
CA SER A 490 -17.69 8.08 42.51
C SER A 490 -16.84 9.00 41.62
N ASN A 491 -17.12 10.29 41.72
CA ASN A 491 -16.18 11.36 41.35
C ASN A 491 -14.96 11.30 42.28
N ILE A 492 -14.25 10.20 42.31
CA ILE A 492 -12.87 10.20 42.78
C ILE A 492 -12.12 10.75 41.60
N LEU A 493 -11.88 12.06 41.62
CA LEU A 493 -10.89 12.68 40.72
C LEU A 493 -9.54 12.03 41.02
N MET A 494 -9.18 11.03 40.25
CA MET A 494 -7.86 10.44 40.36
C MET A 494 -6.86 11.51 39.97
N GLU A 495 -5.79 11.64 40.73
CA GLU A 495 -4.67 12.50 40.38
C GLU A 495 -4.04 12.00 39.08
N ALA A 496 -3.70 12.92 38.20
CA ALA A 496 -3.19 12.60 36.89
C ALA A 496 -1.74 12.08 36.97
N ILE A 497 -1.42 11.11 36.16
CA ILE A 497 -0.04 10.67 36.01
C ILE A 497 0.79 11.78 35.35
N SER A 498 2.02 12.03 35.89
CA SER A 498 2.99 12.91 35.24
C SER A 498 3.36 12.41 33.84
N GLY A 499 3.50 13.31 32.87
CA GLY A 499 3.90 12.96 31.53
C GLY A 499 5.29 12.33 31.47
N ASN A 500 6.21 12.81 32.30
CA ASN A 500 7.56 12.25 32.38
C ASN A 500 7.55 10.85 32.99
N ASP A 501 6.75 10.61 34.02
CA ASP A 501 6.64 9.30 34.65
C ASP A 501 6.00 8.28 33.73
N PHE A 502 4.96 8.70 33.00
CA PHE A 502 4.32 7.83 32.01
C PHE A 502 5.27 7.38 30.91
N ILE A 503 6.12 8.28 30.40
CA ILE A 503 7.15 7.90 29.42
C ILE A 503 8.22 7.04 30.08
N LYS A 504 8.76 7.47 31.23
CA LYS A 504 9.87 6.81 31.91
C LYS A 504 9.53 5.37 32.32
N ALA A 505 8.31 5.13 32.82
CA ALA A 505 7.86 3.81 33.24
C ALA A 505 7.92 2.77 32.12
N PHE A 506 7.68 3.19 30.86
CA PHE A 506 7.66 2.32 29.69
C PHE A 506 8.79 2.61 28.70
N GLN A 507 9.84 3.29 29.14
CA GLN A 507 11.03 3.55 28.32
C GLN A 507 11.91 2.29 28.27
N PRO A 508 12.19 1.75 27.07
CA PRO A 508 13.04 0.59 26.94
C PRO A 508 14.49 0.94 27.26
N THR A 509 15.17 0.04 27.96
CA THR A 509 16.58 0.18 28.36
C THR A 509 17.52 -0.39 27.29
N SER A 510 17.05 -1.30 26.45
CA SER A 510 17.84 -2.00 25.43
C SER A 510 17.00 -2.28 24.19
N LEU A 511 17.67 -2.63 23.11
CA LEU A 511 17.07 -3.23 21.89
C LEU A 511 17.29 -4.74 21.84
N GLU A 512 17.99 -5.29 22.80
CA GLU A 512 18.29 -6.72 22.86
C GLU A 512 17.09 -7.49 23.35
N ILE A 513 16.79 -8.57 22.68
CA ILE A 513 15.73 -9.53 23.03
C ILE A 513 16.34 -10.93 23.08
N PRO A 514 15.71 -11.90 23.76
CA PRO A 514 16.22 -13.26 23.83
C PRO A 514 16.45 -13.87 22.44
N GLN A 515 17.51 -14.67 22.30
CA GLN A 515 17.99 -15.17 21.01
C GLN A 515 16.93 -15.98 20.24
N ASP A 516 16.14 -16.79 20.92
CA ASP A 516 15.08 -17.59 20.33
C ASP A 516 13.91 -16.70 19.79
N VAL A 517 13.54 -15.66 20.55
CA VAL A 517 12.54 -14.67 20.16
C VAL A 517 13.06 -13.85 18.96
N GLU A 518 14.33 -13.46 18.97
CA GLU A 518 15.00 -12.78 17.86
C GLU A 518 14.98 -13.65 16.59
N GLN A 519 15.32 -14.94 16.71
CA GLN A 519 15.29 -15.86 15.58
C GLN A 519 13.87 -16.01 15.00
N THR A 520 12.87 -16.07 15.86
CA THR A 520 11.46 -16.12 15.41
C THR A 520 11.09 -14.84 14.67
N LEU A 521 11.41 -13.68 15.20
CA LEU A 521 11.16 -12.39 14.54
C LEU A 521 11.87 -12.30 13.18
N LEU A 522 13.13 -12.71 13.11
CA LEU A 522 13.90 -12.72 11.86
C LEU A 522 13.33 -13.71 10.84
N SER A 523 12.86 -14.88 11.30
CA SER A 523 12.18 -15.85 10.42
C SER A 523 10.89 -15.29 9.83
N ILE A 524 10.07 -14.60 10.63
CA ILE A 524 8.87 -13.89 10.17
C ILE A 524 9.24 -12.87 9.09
N ILE A 525 10.23 -12.01 9.35
CA ILE A 525 10.69 -10.98 8.41
C ILE A 525 11.24 -11.62 7.13
N SER A 526 11.97 -12.73 7.24
CA SER A 526 12.53 -13.45 6.10
C SER A 526 11.44 -13.96 5.16
N VAL A 527 10.39 -14.60 5.68
CA VAL A 527 9.25 -15.09 4.87
C VAL A 527 8.50 -13.93 4.21
N LEU A 528 8.33 -12.81 4.91
CA LEU A 528 7.67 -11.64 4.34
C LEU A 528 8.48 -11.00 3.22
N ARG A 529 9.80 -10.96 3.35
CA ARG A 529 10.72 -10.36 2.39
C ARG A 529 11.09 -11.29 1.22
N ASP A 530 10.78 -12.58 1.32
CA ASP A 530 11.10 -13.58 0.30
C ASP A 530 10.55 -13.14 -1.07
N ASP A 531 11.41 -13.06 -2.07
CA ASP A 531 11.11 -12.59 -3.42
C ASP A 531 10.85 -13.72 -4.44
N ARG A 532 10.76 -14.97 -3.96
CA ARG A 532 10.43 -16.10 -4.84
C ARG A 532 9.09 -15.87 -5.53
N LEU A 533 9.03 -16.15 -6.83
CA LEU A 533 7.84 -15.93 -7.67
C LEU A 533 6.57 -16.61 -7.13
N GLU A 534 6.73 -17.70 -6.40
CA GLU A 534 5.62 -18.44 -5.78
C GLU A 534 4.89 -17.65 -4.68
N PHE A 535 5.54 -16.65 -4.07
CA PHE A 535 5.02 -15.83 -2.98
C PHE A 535 4.48 -14.47 -3.42
N GLY A 536 4.60 -14.14 -4.71
CA GLY A 536 4.19 -12.84 -5.23
C GLY A 536 5.08 -11.68 -4.73
N ILE A 537 4.49 -10.50 -4.57
CA ILE A 537 5.24 -9.28 -4.21
C ILE A 537 5.72 -9.38 -2.75
N PRO A 538 7.03 -9.13 -2.46
CA PRO A 538 7.55 -9.15 -1.10
C PRO A 538 6.98 -8.01 -0.25
N ILE A 539 6.82 -8.26 1.06
CA ILE A 539 6.39 -7.28 2.04
C ILE A 539 7.61 -6.83 2.84
N ILE A 540 7.87 -5.54 2.81
CA ILE A 540 9.00 -4.95 3.52
C ILE A 540 8.54 -4.44 4.87
N VAL A 541 9.04 -5.05 5.95
CA VAL A 541 8.91 -4.53 7.30
C VAL A 541 10.01 -3.48 7.52
N SER A 542 9.63 -2.25 7.81
CA SER A 542 10.57 -1.15 7.99
C SER A 542 11.44 -1.35 9.25
N TYR A 543 12.64 -0.74 9.24
CA TYR A 543 13.50 -0.72 10.43
C TYR A 543 12.80 -0.10 11.65
N ARG A 544 11.94 0.90 11.43
CA ARG A 544 11.11 1.51 12.47
C ARG A 544 10.22 0.48 13.17
N LYS A 545 9.53 -0.36 12.40
CA LYS A 545 8.69 -1.44 12.94
C LYS A 545 9.49 -2.47 13.71
N ILE A 546 10.62 -2.90 13.17
CA ILE A 546 11.50 -3.84 13.86
C ILE A 546 11.98 -3.27 15.20
N LYS A 547 12.39 -2.00 15.21
CA LYS A 547 12.80 -1.29 16.42
C LYS A 547 11.65 -1.16 17.43
N ALA A 548 10.44 -0.84 16.95
CA ALA A 548 9.25 -0.75 17.80
C ALA A 548 8.91 -2.10 18.45
N ILE A 549 9.00 -3.20 17.71
CA ILE A 549 8.77 -4.56 18.23
C ILE A 549 9.80 -4.92 19.31
N ARG A 550 11.07 -4.61 19.09
CA ARG A 550 12.12 -4.86 20.08
C ARG A 550 11.95 -4.02 21.35
N TYR A 551 11.62 -2.74 21.20
CA TYR A 551 11.32 -1.86 22.32
C TYR A 551 10.11 -2.35 23.11
N TYR A 552 9.06 -2.75 22.40
CA TYR A 552 7.86 -3.32 23.02
C TYR A 552 8.21 -4.58 23.80
N TYR A 553 8.92 -5.54 23.19
CA TYR A 553 9.29 -6.80 23.85
C TYR A 553 10.20 -6.56 25.07
N ASN A 554 11.12 -5.60 25.02
CA ASN A 554 12.00 -5.28 26.14
C ASN A 554 11.22 -4.88 27.42
N ILE A 555 10.05 -4.26 27.25
CA ILE A 555 9.17 -3.89 28.37
C ILE A 555 8.15 -4.98 28.67
N ALA A 556 7.43 -5.45 27.66
CA ALA A 556 6.31 -6.37 27.83
C ALA A 556 6.76 -7.82 28.08
N GLY A 557 7.93 -8.22 27.56
CA GLY A 557 8.46 -9.57 27.72
C GLY A 557 8.58 -10.02 29.18
N PRO A 558 9.30 -9.25 30.06
CA PRO A 558 9.35 -9.58 31.48
C PRO A 558 7.98 -9.64 32.16
N LEU A 559 7.06 -8.71 31.84
CA LEU A 559 5.72 -8.63 32.42
C LEU A 559 4.82 -9.83 32.08
N MET A 560 5.05 -10.44 30.90
CA MET A 560 4.21 -11.52 30.34
C MET A 560 4.90 -12.87 30.37
N SER A 561 6.14 -12.96 30.83
CA SER A 561 6.96 -14.17 30.80
C SER A 561 6.40 -15.34 31.61
N MET A 562 5.58 -15.06 32.63
CA MET A 562 4.91 -16.10 33.41
C MET A 562 3.84 -16.86 32.63
N GLU A 563 3.16 -16.22 31.67
CA GLU A 563 2.15 -16.88 30.85
C GLU A 563 2.80 -17.60 29.67
N SER A 564 3.55 -16.91 28.85
CA SER A 564 4.34 -17.47 27.77
C SER A 564 5.48 -16.54 27.38
N ARG A 565 6.62 -17.14 27.04
CA ARG A 565 7.80 -16.40 26.54
C ARG A 565 7.52 -15.69 25.21
N TYR A 566 6.62 -16.25 24.40
CA TYR A 566 6.25 -15.69 23.09
C TYR A 566 5.06 -14.73 23.15
N LEU A 567 4.37 -14.60 24.28
CA LEU A 567 3.16 -13.79 24.39
C LEU A 567 3.40 -12.31 24.01
N ALA A 568 4.48 -11.72 24.52
CA ALA A 568 4.85 -10.35 24.18
C ALA A 568 5.21 -10.20 22.70
N LEU A 569 5.89 -11.18 22.08
CA LEU A 569 6.16 -11.18 20.65
C LEU A 569 4.86 -11.34 19.84
N ASP A 570 3.93 -12.17 20.29
CA ASP A 570 2.64 -12.36 19.65
C ASP A 570 1.83 -11.07 19.61
N TYR A 571 1.75 -10.34 20.72
CA TYR A 571 1.16 -9.00 20.73
C TYR A 571 1.87 -8.05 19.77
N ALA A 572 3.20 -8.00 19.80
CA ALA A 572 3.98 -7.10 18.96
C ALA A 572 3.79 -7.40 17.46
N VAL A 573 3.84 -8.68 17.07
CA VAL A 573 3.62 -9.12 15.67
C VAL A 573 2.20 -8.79 15.22
N SER A 574 1.20 -9.09 16.04
CA SER A 574 -0.21 -8.81 15.71
C SER A 574 -0.50 -7.32 15.54
N GLN A 575 0.21 -6.43 16.24
CA GLN A 575 -0.01 -4.99 16.21
C GLN A 575 0.84 -4.26 15.16
N HIS A 576 2.02 -4.75 14.85
CA HIS A 576 2.99 -4.04 14.00
C HIS A 576 3.23 -4.68 12.65
N ILE A 577 3.09 -6.01 12.53
CA ILE A 577 3.38 -6.75 11.29
C ILE A 577 2.10 -7.15 10.57
N LEU A 578 1.16 -7.84 11.26
CA LEU A 578 -0.04 -8.35 10.62
C LEU A 578 -0.88 -7.28 9.91
N PRO A 579 -1.00 -6.03 10.42
CA PRO A 579 -1.70 -4.96 9.71
C PRO A 579 -1.11 -4.58 8.36
N LEU A 580 0.18 -4.92 8.10
CA LEU A 580 0.83 -4.68 6.81
C LEU A 580 0.43 -5.73 5.75
N LEU A 581 -0.19 -6.84 6.16
CA LEU A 581 -0.53 -7.95 5.29
C LEU A 581 -1.78 -7.65 4.47
N ASN A 582 -1.59 -6.93 3.37
CA ASN A 582 -2.62 -6.65 2.39
C ASN A 582 -2.10 -7.04 1.00
N GLY A 583 -2.79 -7.92 0.31
CA GLY A 583 -2.36 -8.41 -0.99
C GLY A 583 -3.39 -9.27 -1.70
N TYR A 584 -3.07 -9.71 -2.89
CA TYR A 584 -3.95 -10.50 -3.74
C TYR A 584 -3.18 -11.62 -4.46
N GLY A 585 -3.92 -12.61 -4.92
CA GLY A 585 -3.41 -13.72 -5.71
C GLY A 585 -2.93 -14.91 -4.88
N GLN A 586 -2.82 -16.07 -5.56
CA GLN A 586 -2.43 -17.34 -4.93
C GLN A 586 -1.03 -17.28 -4.27
N GLY A 587 -0.10 -16.51 -4.85
CA GLY A 587 1.24 -16.35 -4.30
C GLY A 587 1.21 -15.69 -2.93
N PHE A 588 0.37 -14.66 -2.75
CA PHE A 588 0.20 -14.03 -1.46
C PHE A 588 -0.42 -14.98 -0.42
N GLY A 589 -1.41 -15.78 -0.83
CA GLY A 589 -1.98 -16.83 0.03
C GLY A 589 -0.92 -17.84 0.51
N LYS A 590 -0.06 -18.34 -0.38
CA LYS A 590 1.07 -19.20 -0.03
C LYS A 590 2.05 -18.56 0.95
N ARG A 591 2.29 -17.26 0.82
CA ARG A 591 3.11 -16.50 1.78
C ARG A 591 2.48 -16.48 3.17
N LEU A 592 1.16 -16.28 3.27
CA LEU A 592 0.46 -16.31 4.55
C LEU A 592 0.49 -17.72 5.18
N GLU A 593 0.33 -18.75 4.38
CA GLU A 593 0.47 -20.15 4.83
C GLU A 593 1.89 -20.45 5.30
N ALA A 594 2.91 -20.03 4.54
CA ALA A 594 4.30 -20.18 4.95
C ALA A 594 4.60 -19.41 6.25
N LEU A 595 4.04 -18.23 6.42
CA LEU A 595 4.14 -17.45 7.65
C LEU A 595 3.47 -18.20 8.82
N LEU A 596 2.28 -18.74 8.62
CA LEU A 596 1.56 -19.49 9.65
C LEU A 596 2.35 -20.72 10.12
N ASN A 597 3.04 -21.43 9.20
CA ASN A 597 3.80 -22.64 9.49
C ASN A 597 5.09 -22.38 10.29
N ILE A 598 5.62 -21.16 10.28
CA ILE A 598 6.83 -20.84 11.05
C ILE A 598 6.52 -20.21 12.42
N LEU A 599 5.28 -19.80 12.66
CA LEU A 599 4.90 -19.23 13.95
C LEU A 599 4.88 -20.33 15.02
N PRO A 600 5.48 -20.09 16.21
CA PRO A 600 5.28 -20.95 17.38
C PRO A 600 3.80 -21.08 17.74
N GLU A 601 3.40 -22.26 18.23
CA GLU A 601 2.01 -22.51 18.65
C GLU A 601 1.56 -21.57 19.78
N GLU A 602 2.51 -21.13 20.61
CA GLU A 602 2.28 -20.16 21.69
C GLU A 602 1.90 -18.76 21.21
N MET A 603 2.11 -18.46 19.93
CA MET A 603 1.67 -17.22 19.30
C MET A 603 0.21 -17.33 18.81
N GLU A 604 -0.69 -17.66 19.72
CA GLU A 604 -2.09 -18.00 19.41
C GLU A 604 -2.85 -16.87 18.71
N ARG A 605 -2.61 -15.62 19.12
CA ARG A 605 -3.26 -14.43 18.56
C ARG A 605 -2.88 -14.23 17.09
N SER A 606 -1.59 -14.25 16.79
CA SER A 606 -1.10 -14.10 15.42
C SER A 606 -1.53 -15.26 14.54
N CYS A 607 -1.47 -16.49 15.05
CA CYS A 607 -1.96 -17.68 14.35
C CYS A 607 -3.45 -17.58 14.02
N ARG A 608 -4.28 -17.13 14.97
CA ARG A 608 -5.73 -16.97 14.79
C ARG A 608 -6.04 -15.90 13.75
N LEU A 609 -5.40 -14.73 13.81
CA LEU A 609 -5.58 -13.65 12.84
C LEU A 609 -5.15 -14.06 11.43
N LEU A 610 -4.02 -14.77 11.29
CA LEU A 610 -3.58 -15.30 9.99
C LEU A 610 -4.54 -16.35 9.43
N LYS A 611 -5.00 -17.29 10.25
CA LYS A 611 -6.00 -18.28 9.84
C LYS A 611 -7.29 -17.62 9.36
N ARG A 612 -7.75 -16.59 10.07
CA ARG A 612 -8.90 -15.77 9.60
C ARG A 612 -8.61 -15.15 8.24
N SER A 613 -7.49 -14.46 8.08
CA SER A 613 -7.11 -13.83 6.81
C SER A 613 -7.03 -14.84 5.65
N ILE A 614 -6.51 -16.05 5.90
CA ILE A 614 -6.44 -17.12 4.88
C ILE A 614 -7.84 -17.63 4.54
N ASN A 615 -8.66 -17.93 5.55
CA ASN A 615 -9.99 -18.52 5.36
C ASN A 615 -11.01 -17.56 4.73
N HIS A 616 -10.92 -16.27 5.04
CA HIS A 616 -11.80 -15.23 4.51
C HIS A 616 -11.29 -14.59 3.22
N GLY A 617 -10.12 -15.00 2.72
CA GLY A 617 -9.57 -14.56 1.43
C GLY A 617 -10.52 -14.91 0.28
N SER A 618 -11.58 -14.12 0.08
CA SER A 618 -12.51 -14.28 -1.04
C SER A 618 -11.84 -13.84 -2.33
N GLN A 619 -11.92 -14.66 -3.39
CA GLN A 619 -11.37 -14.35 -4.72
C GLN A 619 -9.86 -14.02 -4.72
N ASN A 620 -9.07 -14.64 -3.84
CA ASN A 620 -7.64 -14.36 -3.66
C ASN A 620 -7.30 -12.91 -3.26
N LEU A 621 -8.22 -12.19 -2.62
CA LEU A 621 -7.97 -10.91 -1.99
C LEU A 621 -7.80 -11.13 -0.48
N PHE A 622 -6.62 -10.81 0.02
CA PHE A 622 -6.27 -10.96 1.44
C PHE A 622 -6.01 -9.60 2.05
N GLY A 623 -6.54 -9.32 3.22
CA GLY A 623 -6.30 -8.06 3.89
C GLY A 623 -6.64 -8.13 5.38
N TYR A 624 -5.92 -7.37 6.18
CA TYR A 624 -6.14 -7.28 7.62
C TYR A 624 -7.54 -6.72 7.97
N GLY A 625 -8.13 -5.91 7.08
CA GLY A 625 -9.47 -5.34 7.22
C GLY A 625 -10.59 -6.10 6.49
N ASN A 626 -10.27 -7.10 5.68
CA ASN A 626 -11.27 -7.88 4.91
C ASN A 626 -11.78 -9.10 5.70
N ASN A 627 -11.61 -9.11 7.01
CA ASN A 627 -11.95 -10.23 7.89
C ASN A 627 -13.41 -10.20 8.38
N LEU A 628 -14.30 -9.53 7.63
CA LEU A 628 -15.73 -9.45 7.93
C LEU A 628 -16.58 -9.94 6.77
#